data_149fb857b614a7fb1bc4fc5c79daf543
#
_entry.id   149fb857b614a7fb1bc4fc5c79daf543
#
_cell.length_a   1.000
_cell.length_b   1.000
_cell.length_c   1.000
_cell.angle_alpha   90.00
_cell.angle_beta   90.00
_cell.angle_gamma   90.00
#
_symmetry.space_group_name_H-M   'P 1'
#
loop_
_entity.id
_entity.type
_entity.pdbx_description
1 polymer ?
#
loop_
_entity_poly.entity_id
_entity_poly.type
_entity_poly.pdbx_seq_one_letter_code
_entity_poly.pdbx_strand_id
1 'polypeptide(L)'
;QRQMCIRDRAYIDDAVKSRQPFFLYVAYTAPHTPLQAPRREIEKMLPFYNGKSPHAIASKRLEKQKLLGIVPPAAKLGMAGKFNPEGYEKTSAKRKDYIAECMATYAAQIVIMDRGIGRILASLERHRLSDNTIVMFLSDNGATAEMPQNNKNKKTTLPTGPLGEVGCKDGYGPMWAAVSNTPYRQYKIETFDGGLSAPFIIRYPSKIRPESRYHSPFLLQDIAPTCLAWAALPIPAHMDSKPLNTYWNNPPKLPPSKVWDFIPNTCPPRTIFWEHQRNRAALTSQFKLVAPNRGPWQVYDIRDRTEQKNLASRHQTLVEQLSAQYRKWAAENLSLIHISEPTR
;
A
#
# COMPACT_ATOMS: atom_id res chain seq x y z
N GLN A 1 -6.00 -11.32 16.10
CA GLN A 1 -7.10 -10.71 15.32
C GLN A 1 -8.48 -10.90 15.99
N ARG A 2 -8.86 -12.13 16.40
CA ARG A 2 -10.17 -12.35 17.07
C ARG A 2 -10.32 -11.56 18.36
N GLN A 3 -9.28 -11.48 19.18
CA GLN A 3 -9.25 -10.69 20.42
C GLN A 3 -9.29 -9.17 20.13
N MET A 4 -8.60 -8.69 19.09
CA MET A 4 -8.67 -7.28 18.68
C MET A 4 -10.11 -6.88 18.37
N CYS A 5 -10.80 -7.60 17.49
CA CYS A 5 -12.19 -7.24 17.12
C CYS A 5 -13.19 -7.31 18.28
N ILE A 6 -12.94 -8.14 19.31
CA ILE A 6 -13.76 -8.16 20.53
C ILE A 6 -13.54 -6.87 21.31
N ARG A 7 -12.28 -6.48 21.52
CA ARG A 7 -11.90 -5.28 22.24
C ARG A 7 -12.36 -4.00 21.52
N ASP A 8 -12.18 -3.94 20.19
CA ASP A 8 -12.56 -2.77 19.39
C ASP A 8 -14.07 -2.50 19.44
N ARG A 9 -14.89 -3.57 19.42
CA ARG A 9 -16.35 -3.43 19.62
C ARG A 9 -16.70 -2.97 21.02
N ALA A 10 -16.01 -3.45 22.04
CA ALA A 10 -16.22 -2.98 23.42
C ALA A 10 -15.94 -1.47 23.53
N TYR A 11 -14.90 -0.95 22.88
CA TYR A 11 -14.64 0.50 22.84
C TYR A 11 -15.77 1.29 22.16
N ILE A 12 -16.35 0.78 21.08
CA ILE A 12 -17.52 1.41 20.43
C ILE A 12 -18.73 1.36 21.38
N ASP A 13 -19.00 0.22 22.00
CA ASP A 13 -20.11 0.07 22.94
C ASP A 13 -19.96 1.01 24.15
N ASP A 14 -18.75 1.21 24.65
CA ASP A 14 -18.48 2.14 25.78
C ASP A 14 -18.61 3.61 25.36
N ALA A 15 -18.14 3.97 24.14
CA ALA A 15 -18.33 5.32 23.59
C ALA A 15 -19.83 5.65 23.42
N VAL A 16 -20.63 4.69 22.95
CA VAL A 16 -22.10 4.84 22.86
C VAL A 16 -22.73 5.06 24.22
N LYS A 17 -22.38 4.26 25.23
CA LYS A 17 -22.90 4.40 26.62
C LYS A 17 -22.54 5.75 27.21
N SER A 18 -21.32 6.23 26.99
CA SER A 18 -20.84 7.51 27.52
C SER A 18 -21.31 8.72 26.71
N ARG A 19 -21.93 8.50 25.55
CA ARG A 19 -22.36 9.54 24.60
C ARG A 19 -21.22 10.49 24.20
N GLN A 20 -19.99 9.95 24.10
CA GLN A 20 -18.81 10.72 23.72
C GLN A 20 -18.42 10.44 22.27
N PRO A 21 -17.92 11.45 21.54
CA PRO A 21 -17.23 11.21 20.28
C PRO A 21 -16.03 10.28 20.51
N PHE A 22 -15.68 9.47 19.52
CA PHE A 22 -14.53 8.60 19.63
C PHE A 22 -13.62 8.70 18.41
N PHE A 23 -12.35 8.41 18.64
CA PHE A 23 -11.34 8.11 17.62
C PHE A 23 -10.81 6.71 17.89
N LEU A 24 -10.93 5.80 16.90
CA LEU A 24 -10.49 4.42 17.02
C LEU A 24 -9.48 4.11 15.94
N TYR A 25 -8.25 3.80 16.33
CA TYR A 25 -7.20 3.32 15.45
C TYR A 25 -7.05 1.81 15.61
N VAL A 26 -7.46 1.06 14.57
CA VAL A 26 -7.41 -0.41 14.55
C VAL A 26 -6.16 -0.83 13.78
N ALA A 27 -5.05 -1.00 14.48
CA ALA A 27 -3.74 -1.34 13.91
C ALA A 27 -3.60 -2.86 13.74
N TYR A 28 -4.00 -3.40 12.59
CA TYR A 28 -3.77 -4.80 12.26
C TYR A 28 -2.28 -5.03 11.93
N THR A 29 -1.66 -6.03 12.56
CA THR A 29 -0.34 -6.53 12.14
C THR A 29 -0.43 -7.41 10.89
N ALA A 30 -1.53 -8.15 10.75
CA ALA A 30 -1.82 -8.89 9.52
C ALA A 30 -2.20 -7.90 8.38
N PRO A 31 -1.82 -8.21 7.14
CA PRO A 31 -1.25 -9.48 6.66
C PRO A 31 0.30 -9.49 6.62
N HIS A 32 0.97 -8.62 7.37
CA HIS A 32 2.44 -8.61 7.46
C HIS A 32 2.98 -9.96 7.97
N THR A 33 4.23 -10.29 7.65
CA THR A 33 4.93 -11.42 8.23
C THR A 33 4.99 -11.31 9.76
N PRO A 34 4.98 -12.42 10.47
CA PRO A 34 5.00 -13.82 10.02
C PRO A 34 3.65 -14.30 9.46
N LEU A 35 3.71 -15.23 8.51
CA LEU A 35 2.51 -15.83 7.89
C LEU A 35 1.84 -16.83 8.84
N GLN A 36 0.80 -16.39 9.51
CA GLN A 36 0.09 -17.18 10.53
C GLN A 36 -1.43 -17.11 10.32
N ALA A 37 -2.06 -18.26 10.07
CA ALA A 37 -3.50 -18.38 9.93
C ALA A 37 -3.96 -19.81 10.30
N PRO A 38 -5.20 -20.00 10.78
CA PRO A 38 -5.72 -21.33 11.04
C PRO A 38 -5.69 -22.20 9.78
N ARG A 39 -5.25 -23.45 9.91
CA ARG A 39 -5.09 -24.41 8.81
C ARG A 39 -6.33 -24.48 7.91
N ARG A 40 -7.51 -24.57 8.50
CA ARG A 40 -8.79 -24.60 7.78
C ARG A 40 -9.03 -23.38 6.85
N GLU A 41 -8.47 -22.21 7.19
CA GLU A 41 -8.62 -21.03 6.36
C GLU A 41 -7.56 -21.00 5.25
N ILE A 42 -6.37 -21.54 5.50
CA ILE A 42 -5.32 -21.73 4.49
C ILE A 42 -5.81 -22.71 3.40
N GLU A 43 -6.40 -23.84 3.81
CA GLU A 43 -6.92 -24.86 2.91
C GLU A 43 -8.00 -24.32 1.97
N LYS A 44 -8.83 -23.40 2.42
CA LYS A 44 -9.81 -22.70 1.56
C LYS A 44 -9.14 -21.82 0.50
N MET A 45 -7.96 -21.26 0.78
CA MET A 45 -7.25 -20.38 -0.13
C MET A 45 -6.33 -21.14 -1.09
N LEU A 46 -5.84 -22.29 -0.70
CA LEU A 46 -4.84 -23.06 -1.44
C LEU A 46 -5.25 -23.35 -2.90
N PRO A 47 -6.51 -23.70 -3.26
CA PRO A 47 -6.91 -23.96 -4.64
C PRO A 47 -6.78 -22.75 -5.57
N PHE A 48 -6.69 -21.53 -5.04
CA PHE A 48 -6.48 -20.34 -5.84
C PHE A 48 -5.03 -20.17 -6.32
N TYR A 49 -4.08 -20.84 -5.66
CA TYR A 49 -2.63 -20.67 -5.88
C TYR A 49 -1.92 -21.94 -6.30
N ASN A 50 -2.35 -23.10 -5.80
CA ASN A 50 -1.72 -24.37 -6.09
C ASN A 50 -1.77 -24.71 -7.58
N GLY A 51 -0.66 -25.19 -8.13
CA GLY A 51 -0.51 -25.50 -9.55
C GLY A 51 -0.54 -24.29 -10.49
N LYS A 52 -0.53 -23.06 -9.99
CA LYS A 52 -0.58 -21.84 -10.81
C LYS A 52 0.70 -21.03 -10.69
N SER A 53 1.21 -20.54 -11.82
CA SER A 53 2.35 -19.63 -11.77
C SER A 53 1.95 -18.25 -11.23
N PRO A 54 2.82 -17.59 -10.46
CA PRO A 54 2.58 -16.23 -9.99
C PRO A 54 2.32 -15.23 -11.13
N HIS A 55 2.96 -15.42 -12.27
CA HIS A 55 2.74 -14.59 -13.45
C HIS A 55 1.31 -14.73 -14.00
N ALA A 56 0.80 -15.97 -14.11
CA ALA A 56 -0.57 -16.21 -14.57
C ALA A 56 -1.60 -15.57 -13.62
N ILE A 57 -1.33 -15.61 -12.31
CA ILE A 57 -2.19 -14.97 -11.30
C ILE A 57 -2.15 -13.44 -11.44
N ALA A 58 -0.96 -12.84 -11.63
CA ALA A 58 -0.82 -11.41 -11.86
C ALA A 58 -1.56 -10.96 -13.13
N SER A 59 -1.40 -11.70 -14.24
CA SER A 59 -2.09 -11.42 -15.51
C SER A 59 -3.61 -11.44 -15.33
N LYS A 60 -4.14 -12.49 -14.69
CA LYS A 60 -5.59 -12.61 -14.42
C LYS A 60 -6.08 -11.48 -13.50
N ARG A 61 -5.28 -11.09 -12.52
CA ARG A 61 -5.59 -9.96 -11.63
C ARG A 61 -5.63 -8.64 -12.40
N LEU A 62 -4.67 -8.38 -13.28
CA LEU A 62 -4.64 -7.21 -14.12
C LEU A 62 -5.89 -7.11 -15.02
N GLU A 63 -6.28 -8.21 -15.68
CA GLU A 63 -7.48 -8.23 -16.50
C GLU A 63 -8.75 -7.92 -15.68
N LYS A 64 -8.86 -8.52 -14.48
CA LYS A 64 -9.96 -8.19 -13.56
C LYS A 64 -9.96 -6.72 -13.13
N GLN A 65 -8.79 -6.14 -12.87
CA GLN A 65 -8.65 -4.72 -12.51
C GLN A 65 -9.09 -3.81 -13.66
N LYS A 66 -8.76 -4.16 -14.92
CA LYS A 66 -9.24 -3.45 -16.10
C LYS A 66 -10.77 -3.50 -16.23
N LEU A 67 -11.35 -4.70 -16.09
CA LEU A 67 -12.81 -4.88 -16.12
C LEU A 67 -13.55 -4.08 -15.05
N LEU A 68 -12.97 -3.98 -13.86
CA LEU A 68 -13.51 -3.20 -12.75
C LEU A 68 -13.19 -1.69 -12.86
N GLY A 69 -12.46 -1.27 -13.91
CA GLY A 69 -12.02 0.10 -14.07
C GLY A 69 -11.12 0.59 -12.94
N ILE A 70 -10.38 -0.30 -12.27
CA ILE A 70 -9.40 0.05 -11.22
C ILE A 70 -8.10 0.55 -11.85
N VAL A 71 -7.77 0.04 -13.03
CA VAL A 71 -6.63 0.46 -13.84
C VAL A 71 -7.06 0.75 -15.28
N PRO A 72 -6.30 1.59 -16.03
CA PRO A 72 -6.64 1.88 -17.43
C PRO A 72 -6.61 0.61 -18.30
N PRO A 73 -7.42 0.53 -19.36
CA PRO A 73 -7.40 -0.60 -20.30
C PRO A 73 -6.01 -0.88 -20.89
N ALA A 74 -5.22 0.18 -21.11
CA ALA A 74 -3.86 0.09 -21.65
C ALA A 74 -2.80 -0.34 -20.61
N ALA A 75 -3.16 -0.51 -19.33
CA ALA A 75 -2.23 -0.90 -18.29
C ALA A 75 -1.55 -2.24 -18.61
N LYS A 76 -0.26 -2.30 -18.32
CA LYS A 76 0.57 -3.50 -18.45
C LYS A 76 1.05 -3.95 -17.08
N LEU A 77 1.59 -5.15 -16.97
CA LEU A 77 2.23 -5.59 -15.74
C LEU A 77 3.57 -4.85 -15.53
N GLY A 78 3.69 -4.19 -14.40
CA GLY A 78 4.92 -3.53 -13.98
C GLY A 78 5.93 -4.47 -13.28
N MET A 79 5.79 -5.79 -13.48
CA MET A 79 6.57 -6.83 -12.81
C MET A 79 8.02 -6.81 -13.27
N ALA A 80 8.76 -5.80 -12.85
CA ALA A 80 10.19 -5.68 -13.05
C ALA A 80 10.94 -5.97 -11.73
N GLY A 81 12.21 -6.26 -11.83
CA GLY A 81 13.08 -6.51 -10.68
C GLY A 81 13.27 -7.98 -10.37
N LYS A 82 13.13 -8.39 -9.12
CA LYS A 82 13.40 -9.76 -8.65
C LYS A 82 12.34 -10.80 -9.04
N PHE A 83 11.34 -10.41 -9.82
CA PHE A 83 10.38 -11.34 -10.40
C PHE A 83 11.05 -12.07 -11.57
N ASN A 84 11.27 -13.37 -11.39
CA ASN A 84 11.86 -14.24 -12.40
C ASN A 84 10.90 -15.39 -12.72
N PRO A 85 10.04 -15.25 -13.76
CA PRO A 85 9.13 -16.32 -14.16
C PRO A 85 9.86 -17.62 -14.55
N GLU A 86 10.98 -17.51 -15.26
CA GLU A 86 11.77 -18.69 -15.69
C GLU A 86 12.38 -19.43 -14.48
N GLY A 87 12.85 -18.68 -13.48
CA GLY A 87 13.33 -19.25 -12.22
C GLY A 87 12.26 -20.02 -11.47
N TYR A 88 11.00 -19.52 -11.51
CA TYR A 88 9.86 -20.25 -10.94
C TYR A 88 9.59 -21.56 -11.70
N GLU A 89 9.60 -21.54 -13.03
CA GLU A 89 9.33 -22.76 -13.81
C GLU A 89 10.37 -23.84 -13.58
N LYS A 90 11.64 -23.47 -13.36
CA LYS A 90 12.74 -24.38 -13.03
C LYS A 90 12.73 -24.89 -11.56
N THR A 91 11.82 -24.37 -10.74
CA THR A 91 11.72 -24.75 -9.33
C THR A 91 11.05 -26.13 -9.19
N SER A 92 11.52 -26.94 -8.20
CA SER A 92 10.94 -28.26 -7.92
C SER A 92 9.46 -28.16 -7.52
N ALA A 93 8.67 -29.22 -7.80
CA ALA A 93 7.26 -29.30 -7.45
C ALA A 93 7.05 -29.01 -5.94
N LYS A 94 7.81 -29.70 -5.07
CA LYS A 94 7.74 -29.45 -3.61
C LYS A 94 7.95 -27.99 -3.23
N ARG A 95 8.84 -27.28 -3.92
CA ARG A 95 9.09 -25.86 -3.65
C ARG A 95 7.96 -24.98 -4.22
N LYS A 96 7.37 -25.34 -5.35
CA LYS A 96 6.19 -24.67 -5.91
C LYS A 96 5.00 -24.78 -4.97
N ASP A 97 4.75 -25.96 -4.41
CA ASP A 97 3.68 -26.20 -3.44
C ASP A 97 3.86 -25.32 -2.18
N TYR A 98 5.08 -25.28 -1.65
CA TYR A 98 5.40 -24.42 -0.51
C TYR A 98 5.18 -22.93 -0.81
N ILE A 99 5.62 -22.46 -1.98
CA ILE A 99 5.42 -21.07 -2.43
C ILE A 99 3.90 -20.76 -2.53
N ALA A 100 3.12 -21.68 -3.08
CA ALA A 100 1.66 -21.55 -3.17
C ALA A 100 1.02 -21.48 -1.78
N GLU A 101 1.47 -22.32 -0.85
CA GLU A 101 0.98 -22.35 0.52
C GLU A 101 1.33 -21.05 1.28
N CYS A 102 2.50 -20.45 1.07
CA CYS A 102 2.83 -19.12 1.61
C CYS A 102 1.81 -18.07 1.16
N MET A 103 1.46 -18.05 -0.11
CA MET A 103 0.47 -17.09 -0.62
C MET A 103 -0.95 -17.41 -0.13
N ALA A 104 -1.30 -18.68 -0.01
CA ALA A 104 -2.59 -19.09 0.56
C ALA A 104 -2.71 -18.66 2.03
N THR A 105 -1.64 -18.77 2.81
CA THR A 105 -1.59 -18.30 4.20
C THR A 105 -1.76 -16.79 4.29
N TYR A 106 -1.09 -16.04 3.44
CA TYR A 106 -1.26 -14.58 3.34
C TYR A 106 -2.71 -14.21 3.00
N ALA A 107 -3.30 -14.87 2.01
CA ALA A 107 -4.68 -14.65 1.63
C ALA A 107 -5.67 -14.99 2.77
N ALA A 108 -5.40 -16.06 3.52
CA ALA A 108 -6.20 -16.42 4.70
C ALA A 108 -6.11 -15.34 5.80
N GLN A 109 -4.94 -14.73 6.02
CA GLN A 109 -4.80 -13.59 6.94
C GLN A 109 -5.68 -12.40 6.52
N ILE A 110 -5.71 -12.08 5.22
CA ILE A 110 -6.57 -10.99 4.68
C ILE A 110 -8.05 -11.32 4.90
N VAL A 111 -8.48 -12.53 4.59
CA VAL A 111 -9.88 -12.95 4.79
C VAL A 111 -10.29 -12.85 6.27
N ILE A 112 -9.41 -13.21 7.19
CA ILE A 112 -9.70 -13.12 8.63
C ILE A 112 -9.73 -11.64 9.08
N MET A 113 -8.85 -10.80 8.55
CA MET A 113 -8.85 -9.37 8.80
C MET A 113 -10.15 -8.72 8.30
N ASP A 114 -10.56 -9.02 7.08
CA ASP A 114 -11.78 -8.51 6.45
C ASP A 114 -13.04 -8.89 7.26
N ARG A 115 -13.13 -10.13 7.73
CA ARG A 115 -14.21 -10.55 8.67
C ARG A 115 -14.18 -9.74 9.97
N GLY A 116 -13.00 -9.37 10.44
CA GLY A 116 -12.83 -8.50 11.61
C GLY A 116 -13.40 -7.11 11.37
N ILE A 117 -13.04 -6.52 10.24
CA ILE A 117 -13.56 -5.21 9.80
C ILE A 117 -15.08 -5.27 9.65
N GLY A 118 -15.61 -6.31 9.02
CA GLY A 118 -17.06 -6.50 8.90
C GLY A 118 -17.80 -6.50 10.24
N ARG A 119 -17.21 -7.07 11.31
CA ARG A 119 -17.79 -7.04 12.66
C ARG A 119 -17.77 -5.64 13.28
N ILE A 120 -16.75 -4.83 13.01
CA ILE A 120 -16.68 -3.43 13.46
C ILE A 120 -17.77 -2.63 12.75
N LEU A 121 -17.88 -2.76 11.43
CA LEU A 121 -18.92 -2.09 10.65
C LEU A 121 -20.33 -2.47 11.10
N ALA A 122 -20.59 -3.75 11.34
CA ALA A 122 -21.85 -4.22 11.89
C ALA A 122 -22.14 -3.67 13.31
N SER A 123 -21.12 -3.38 14.11
CA SER A 123 -21.31 -2.71 15.40
C SER A 123 -21.72 -1.26 15.22
N LEU A 124 -21.11 -0.52 14.29
CA LEU A 124 -21.53 0.86 13.97
C LEU A 124 -22.98 0.91 13.47
N GLU A 125 -23.37 -0.03 12.62
CA GLU A 125 -24.73 -0.13 12.09
C GLU A 125 -25.75 -0.41 13.21
N ARG A 126 -25.49 -1.39 14.08
CA ARG A 126 -26.34 -1.73 15.22
C ARG A 126 -26.59 -0.54 16.14
N HIS A 127 -25.59 0.32 16.33
CA HIS A 127 -25.69 1.53 17.14
C HIS A 127 -26.19 2.76 16.36
N ARG A 128 -26.54 2.61 15.07
CA ARG A 128 -26.97 3.72 14.18
C ARG A 128 -25.92 4.82 14.03
N LEU A 129 -24.65 4.44 14.08
CA LEU A 129 -23.50 5.36 13.93
C LEU A 129 -22.92 5.37 12.51
N SER A 130 -23.36 4.48 11.62
CA SER A 130 -22.79 4.29 10.29
C SER A 130 -22.71 5.55 9.45
N ASP A 131 -23.70 6.43 9.55
CA ASP A 131 -23.76 7.66 8.75
C ASP A 131 -23.02 8.84 9.40
N ASN A 132 -22.75 8.74 10.70
CA ASN A 132 -22.01 9.75 11.46
C ASN A 132 -20.62 9.28 11.89
N THR A 133 -20.06 8.28 11.22
CA THR A 133 -18.71 7.79 11.46
C THR A 133 -17.91 7.79 10.17
N ILE A 134 -16.75 8.45 10.21
CA ILE A 134 -15.76 8.37 9.14
C ILE A 134 -15.00 7.05 9.30
N VAL A 135 -15.05 6.22 8.29
CA VAL A 135 -14.30 4.96 8.25
C VAL A 135 -13.22 5.05 7.19
N MET A 136 -11.97 4.88 7.58
CA MET A 136 -10.82 4.84 6.68
C MET A 136 -10.17 3.45 6.74
N PHE A 137 -9.89 2.88 5.58
CA PHE A 137 -9.10 1.67 5.43
C PHE A 137 -7.92 1.95 4.53
N LEU A 138 -6.73 1.56 4.96
CA LEU A 138 -5.50 1.80 4.20
C LEU A 138 -4.44 0.73 4.48
N SER A 139 -3.47 0.64 3.58
CA SER A 139 -2.17 0.06 3.85
C SER A 139 -1.14 1.19 3.94
N ASP A 140 -0.15 1.05 4.82
CA ASP A 140 0.89 2.05 5.06
C ASP A 140 1.98 2.05 3.97
N ASN A 141 2.15 0.92 3.27
CA ASN A 141 3.10 0.74 2.17
C ASN A 141 2.67 -0.40 1.24
N GLY A 142 3.44 -0.59 0.19
CA GLY A 142 3.28 -1.74 -0.69
C GLY A 142 3.62 -3.07 0.01
N ALA A 143 3.36 -4.17 -0.67
CA ALA A 143 3.55 -5.53 -0.17
C ALA A 143 5.00 -5.80 0.26
N THR A 144 5.20 -6.53 1.36
CA THR A 144 6.53 -6.89 1.85
C THR A 144 7.13 -8.05 1.05
N ALA A 145 8.42 -7.95 0.72
CA ALA A 145 9.15 -8.98 -0.02
C ALA A 145 9.98 -9.92 0.88
N GLU A 146 9.66 -9.97 2.16
CA GLU A 146 10.38 -10.82 3.11
C GLU A 146 10.35 -12.29 2.66
N MET A 147 11.54 -12.90 2.69
CA MET A 147 11.74 -14.26 2.21
C MET A 147 11.29 -15.29 3.23
N PRO A 148 10.80 -16.45 2.77
CA PRO A 148 10.68 -17.61 3.63
C PRO A 148 12.04 -17.94 4.28
N GLN A 149 12.05 -18.10 5.60
CA GLN A 149 13.31 -18.30 6.35
C GLN A 149 13.94 -19.70 6.18
N ASN A 150 13.28 -20.61 5.49
CA ASN A 150 13.87 -21.89 5.08
C ASN A 150 15.06 -21.77 4.11
N ASN A 151 15.60 -20.58 3.92
CA ASN A 151 16.82 -20.39 3.16
C ASN A 151 18.02 -20.78 4.04
N LYS A 152 18.58 -21.97 3.81
CA LYS A 152 19.71 -22.58 4.55
C LYS A 152 20.96 -21.71 4.69
N ASN A 153 21.01 -20.54 4.03
CA ASN A 153 22.14 -19.63 4.01
C ASN A 153 22.11 -18.53 5.08
N LYS A 154 21.07 -18.43 5.89
CA LYS A 154 21.09 -17.54 7.06
C LYS A 154 21.14 -18.40 8.33
N LYS A 155 22.24 -18.29 9.07
CA LYS A 155 22.39 -18.79 10.45
C LYS A 155 21.38 -18.14 11.36
N THR A 156 20.09 -18.48 11.26
CA THR A 156 19.11 -18.14 12.29
C THR A 156 18.92 -19.39 13.14
N THR A 157 19.36 -19.30 14.36
CA THR A 157 19.36 -20.37 15.37
C THR A 157 17.99 -20.63 16.00
N LEU A 158 16.92 -20.04 15.51
CA LEU A 158 15.58 -20.22 16.03
C LEU A 158 14.80 -21.20 15.15
N PRO A 159 14.20 -22.26 15.74
CA PRO A 159 13.32 -23.14 14.99
C PRO A 159 12.15 -22.34 14.44
N THR A 160 11.93 -22.43 13.13
CA THR A 160 10.71 -21.91 12.51
C THR A 160 9.63 -22.96 12.69
N GLY A 161 8.54 -22.58 13.35
CA GLY A 161 7.34 -23.44 13.40
C GLY A 161 6.79 -23.71 11.99
N PRO A 162 5.92 -24.69 11.84
CA PRO A 162 5.24 -24.96 10.57
C PRO A 162 4.55 -23.72 10.02
N LEU A 163 4.48 -23.63 8.69
CA LEU A 163 3.81 -22.52 8.01
C LEU A 163 2.35 -22.40 8.48
N GLY A 164 1.96 -21.20 8.83
CA GLY A 164 0.61 -20.90 9.35
C GLY A 164 0.49 -20.98 10.88
N GLU A 165 1.41 -21.62 11.57
CA GLU A 165 1.34 -21.83 13.03
C GLU A 165 2.11 -20.77 13.83
N VAL A 166 1.86 -20.77 15.14
CA VAL A 166 2.63 -19.95 16.09
C VAL A 166 4.09 -20.36 16.04
N GLY A 167 4.99 -19.37 15.93
CA GLY A 167 6.42 -19.62 15.76
C GLY A 167 6.88 -19.65 14.29
N CYS A 168 5.97 -19.71 13.31
CA CYS A 168 6.33 -19.46 11.91
C CYS A 168 6.90 -18.04 11.76
N LYS A 169 8.01 -17.93 11.02
CA LYS A 169 8.65 -16.65 10.70
C LYS A 169 8.70 -16.37 9.20
N ASP A 170 8.03 -17.21 8.41
CA ASP A 170 8.09 -17.13 6.96
C ASP A 170 7.32 -15.92 6.41
N GLY A 171 7.90 -15.30 5.40
CA GLY A 171 7.24 -14.41 4.46
C GLY A 171 6.95 -15.13 3.14
N TYR A 172 6.25 -14.49 2.23
CA TYR A 172 5.92 -15.07 0.92
C TYR A 172 6.90 -14.69 -0.20
N GLY A 173 7.82 -13.80 0.07
CA GLY A 173 8.93 -13.45 -0.80
C GLY A 173 8.60 -12.44 -1.92
N PRO A 174 9.64 -11.98 -2.64
CA PRO A 174 9.53 -10.88 -3.60
C PRO A 174 8.61 -11.19 -4.79
N MET A 175 8.50 -12.44 -5.18
CA MET A 175 7.64 -12.85 -6.30
C MET A 175 6.15 -12.61 -5.97
N TRP A 176 5.70 -13.05 -4.81
CA TRP A 176 4.32 -12.80 -4.37
C TRP A 176 4.08 -11.35 -3.96
N ALA A 177 5.11 -10.64 -3.47
CA ALA A 177 5.03 -9.21 -3.23
C ALA A 177 4.74 -8.45 -4.54
N ALA A 178 5.45 -8.76 -5.62
CA ALA A 178 5.19 -8.18 -6.93
C ALA A 178 3.77 -8.50 -7.45
N VAL A 179 3.30 -9.75 -7.28
CA VAL A 179 1.93 -10.14 -7.61
C VAL A 179 0.90 -9.37 -6.79
N SER A 180 1.17 -9.18 -5.49
CA SER A 180 0.26 -8.45 -4.59
C SER A 180 0.12 -6.98 -4.98
N ASN A 181 1.15 -6.38 -5.55
CA ASN A 181 1.15 -5.00 -6.02
C ASN A 181 0.71 -4.81 -7.48
N THR A 182 0.22 -5.85 -8.14
CA THR A 182 -0.27 -5.74 -9.52
C THR A 182 -1.20 -4.53 -9.70
N PRO A 183 -1.00 -3.68 -10.73
CA PRO A 183 -0.03 -3.82 -11.82
C PRO A 183 1.32 -3.14 -11.56
N TYR A 184 1.53 -2.51 -10.42
CA TYR A 184 2.64 -1.62 -10.14
C TYR A 184 3.99 -2.35 -10.08
N ARG A 185 5.05 -1.58 -10.31
CA ARG A 185 6.43 -2.05 -10.28
C ARG A 185 6.95 -2.10 -8.85
N GLN A 186 7.68 -3.16 -8.49
CA GLN A 186 8.35 -3.34 -7.19
C GLN A 186 7.37 -3.46 -6.00
N TYR A 187 7.86 -3.22 -4.79
CA TYR A 187 7.17 -3.48 -3.53
C TYR A 187 7.78 -2.65 -2.40
N LYS A 188 7.36 -2.87 -1.15
CA LYS A 188 7.86 -2.21 0.07
C LYS A 188 9.38 -2.03 0.03
N ILE A 189 9.87 -0.92 0.56
CA ILE A 189 11.26 -0.40 0.53
C ILE A 189 11.55 0.42 -0.73
N GLU A 190 11.07 -0.02 -1.88
CA GLU A 190 11.30 0.65 -3.15
C GLU A 190 10.43 1.90 -3.30
N THR A 191 10.95 2.91 -4.02
CA THR A 191 10.23 4.16 -4.28
C THR A 191 9.49 4.19 -5.63
N PHE A 192 9.38 3.04 -6.28
CA PHE A 192 8.43 2.82 -7.37
C PHE A 192 6.98 2.72 -6.84
N ASP A 193 5.99 2.82 -7.71
CA ASP A 193 4.58 2.82 -7.31
C ASP A 193 4.17 1.57 -6.53
N GLY A 194 4.78 0.42 -6.77
CA GLY A 194 4.52 -0.78 -5.98
C GLY A 194 4.93 -0.66 -4.50
N GLY A 195 5.87 0.22 -4.18
CA GLY A 195 6.25 0.51 -2.78
C GLY A 195 5.45 1.65 -2.17
N LEU A 196 5.07 2.66 -2.97
CA LEU A 196 4.49 3.91 -2.50
C LEU A 196 2.97 4.02 -2.67
N SER A 197 2.41 3.46 -3.76
CA SER A 197 0.99 3.60 -4.10
C SER A 197 0.15 2.56 -3.37
N ALA A 198 -0.07 2.78 -2.08
CA ALA A 198 -0.86 1.90 -1.22
C ALA A 198 -2.38 2.14 -1.40
N PRO A 199 -3.23 1.12 -1.18
CA PRO A 199 -4.68 1.28 -1.25
C PRO A 199 -5.19 2.16 -0.11
N PHE A 200 -6.18 3.00 -0.44
CA PHE A 200 -6.91 3.82 0.51
C PHE A 200 -8.40 3.83 0.16
N ILE A 201 -9.24 3.57 1.14
CA ILE A 201 -10.69 3.65 1.02
C ILE A 201 -11.22 4.52 2.17
N ILE A 202 -12.13 5.42 1.85
CA ILE A 202 -12.81 6.23 2.85
C ILE A 202 -14.33 6.18 2.64
N ARG A 203 -15.04 6.03 3.73
CA ARG A 203 -16.51 6.09 3.79
C ARG A 203 -16.95 7.17 4.78
N TYR A 204 -17.70 8.15 4.30
CA TYR A 204 -18.37 9.16 5.11
C TYR A 204 -19.66 9.60 4.40
N PRO A 205 -20.77 8.88 4.59
CA PRO A 205 -21.98 9.02 3.79
C PRO A 205 -22.54 10.45 3.74
N SER A 206 -22.43 11.21 4.84
CA SER A 206 -22.93 12.59 4.92
C SER A 206 -22.09 13.61 4.12
N LYS A 207 -20.87 13.27 3.70
CA LYS A 207 -19.93 14.21 3.05
C LYS A 207 -19.33 13.67 1.76
N ILE A 208 -19.12 12.36 1.65
CA ILE A 208 -18.46 11.76 0.51
C ILE A 208 -19.46 10.95 -0.30
N ARG A 209 -19.58 11.31 -1.57
CA ARG A 209 -20.49 10.60 -2.50
C ARG A 209 -20.06 9.14 -2.69
N PRO A 210 -21.02 8.17 -2.66
CA PRO A 210 -20.71 6.78 -2.98
C PRO A 210 -20.04 6.62 -4.35
N GLU A 211 -19.22 5.59 -4.48
CA GLU A 211 -18.53 5.20 -5.72
C GLU A 211 -17.62 6.28 -6.32
N SER A 212 -17.34 7.35 -5.58
CA SER A 212 -16.40 8.38 -6.02
C SER A 212 -14.97 7.87 -5.99
N ARG A 213 -14.15 8.36 -6.91
CA ARG A 213 -12.71 8.05 -7.00
C ARG A 213 -11.91 9.33 -6.94
N TYR A 214 -10.85 9.31 -6.18
CA TYR A 214 -9.92 10.44 -6.04
C TYR A 214 -8.53 9.99 -6.52
N HIS A 215 -8.02 10.67 -7.54
CA HIS A 215 -6.78 10.27 -8.23
C HIS A 215 -5.57 11.12 -7.85
N SER A 216 -5.76 12.21 -7.12
CA SER A 216 -4.63 13.04 -6.70
C SER A 216 -3.83 12.35 -5.61
N PRO A 217 -2.50 12.32 -5.70
CA PRO A 217 -1.65 11.74 -4.68
C PRO A 217 -1.74 12.53 -3.37
N PHE A 218 -1.71 11.80 -2.27
CA PHE A 218 -1.59 12.36 -0.92
C PHE A 218 -0.68 11.48 -0.07
N LEU A 219 -0.26 11.99 1.06
CA LEU A 219 0.61 11.28 1.99
C LEU A 219 -0.18 10.76 3.19
N LEU A 220 0.30 9.68 3.79
CA LEU A 220 -0.27 9.13 5.01
C LEU A 220 -0.35 10.18 6.14
N GLN A 221 0.65 11.05 6.22
CA GLN A 221 0.71 12.15 7.18
C GLN A 221 -0.42 13.19 7.01
N ASP A 222 -1.07 13.27 5.84
CA ASP A 222 -2.19 14.18 5.60
C ASP A 222 -3.49 13.72 6.29
N ILE A 223 -3.54 12.48 6.76
CA ILE A 223 -4.72 11.92 7.44
C ILE A 223 -4.95 12.59 8.80
N ALA A 224 -3.90 12.80 9.58
CA ALA A 224 -4.03 13.40 10.91
C ALA A 224 -4.66 14.81 10.86
N PRO A 225 -4.17 15.79 10.09
CA PRO A 225 -4.81 17.10 10.00
C PRO A 225 -6.20 17.03 9.35
N THR A 226 -6.47 16.03 8.49
CA THR A 226 -7.79 15.80 7.92
C THR A 226 -8.79 15.36 8.99
N CYS A 227 -8.40 14.47 9.88
CA CYS A 227 -9.24 14.06 11.02
C CYS A 227 -9.52 15.25 11.96
N LEU A 228 -8.50 16.05 12.27
CA LEU A 228 -8.66 17.26 13.10
C LEU A 228 -9.63 18.26 12.45
N ALA A 229 -9.48 18.50 11.14
CA ALA A 229 -10.36 19.42 10.41
C ALA A 229 -11.83 18.94 10.40
N TRP A 230 -12.08 17.64 10.26
CA TRP A 230 -13.44 17.09 10.35
C TRP A 230 -14.00 17.11 11.76
N ALA A 231 -13.15 17.00 12.78
CA ALA A 231 -13.53 17.14 14.17
C ALA A 231 -13.70 18.62 14.61
N ALA A 232 -13.51 19.59 13.71
CA ALA A 232 -13.48 21.02 14.00
C ALA A 232 -12.46 21.41 15.09
N LEU A 233 -11.36 20.68 15.15
CA LEU A 233 -10.24 20.93 16.07
C LEU A 233 -9.13 21.73 15.38
N PRO A 234 -8.37 22.54 16.13
CA PRO A 234 -7.25 23.29 15.58
C PRO A 234 -6.16 22.33 15.09
N ILE A 235 -5.58 22.65 13.93
CA ILE A 235 -4.43 21.93 13.39
C ILE A 235 -3.17 22.57 13.97
N PRO A 236 -2.32 21.80 14.69
CA PRO A 236 -1.08 22.34 15.27
C PRO A 236 -0.14 22.92 14.21
N ALA A 237 0.46 24.07 14.50
CA ALA A 237 1.32 24.80 13.56
C ALA A 237 2.57 24.02 13.10
N HIS A 238 3.01 23.04 13.89
CA HIS A 238 4.15 22.17 13.56
C HIS A 238 3.81 21.01 12.59
N MET A 239 2.55 20.86 12.19
CA MET A 239 2.16 19.89 11.18
C MET A 239 2.46 20.42 9.79
N ASP A 240 3.42 19.83 9.10
CA ASP A 240 3.78 20.18 7.71
C ASP A 240 2.77 19.69 6.67
N SER A 241 1.90 18.77 7.06
CA SER A 241 0.87 18.18 6.22
C SER A 241 -0.41 19.01 6.20
N LYS A 242 -1.20 18.89 5.12
CA LYS A 242 -2.40 19.69 4.90
C LYS A 242 -3.66 18.83 4.93
N PRO A 243 -4.76 19.35 5.48
CA PRO A 243 -6.03 18.61 5.51
C PRO A 243 -6.59 18.43 4.09
N LEU A 244 -7.15 17.27 3.83
CA LEU A 244 -7.72 16.87 2.54
C LEU A 244 -9.25 16.84 2.52
N ASN A 245 -9.90 17.18 3.63
CA ASN A 245 -11.36 17.14 3.78
C ASN A 245 -12.10 17.97 2.72
N THR A 246 -11.59 19.12 2.32
CA THR A 246 -12.20 19.96 1.28
C THR A 246 -12.16 19.30 -0.09
N TYR A 247 -11.10 18.57 -0.40
CA TYR A 247 -10.94 17.84 -1.67
C TYR A 247 -11.80 16.56 -1.69
N TRP A 248 -11.87 15.83 -0.59
CA TRP A 248 -12.61 14.59 -0.49
C TRP A 248 -14.12 14.79 -0.41
N ASN A 249 -14.57 15.90 0.18
CA ASN A 249 -15.99 16.24 0.21
C ASN A 249 -16.54 16.59 -1.18
N ASN A 250 -15.70 17.08 -2.08
CA ASN A 250 -16.09 17.51 -3.43
C ASN A 250 -15.19 16.87 -4.51
N PRO A 251 -15.19 15.54 -4.63
CA PRO A 251 -14.43 14.90 -5.69
C PRO A 251 -14.95 15.32 -7.06
N PRO A 252 -14.09 15.53 -8.06
CA PRO A 252 -14.51 15.89 -9.40
C PRO A 252 -15.45 14.83 -9.98
N LYS A 253 -16.53 15.29 -10.62
CA LYS A 253 -17.47 14.42 -11.37
C LYS A 253 -16.82 14.04 -12.70
N LEU A 254 -16.27 12.85 -12.80
CA LEU A 254 -15.68 12.34 -14.02
C LEU A 254 -16.50 11.17 -14.56
N PRO A 255 -16.76 11.12 -15.86
CA PRO A 255 -17.32 9.93 -16.48
C PRO A 255 -16.32 8.77 -16.35
N PRO A 256 -16.79 7.53 -16.17
CA PRO A 256 -15.93 6.36 -15.99
C PRO A 256 -14.85 6.18 -17.08
N SER A 257 -15.17 6.58 -18.33
CA SER A 257 -14.26 6.51 -19.47
C SER A 257 -13.10 7.52 -19.43
N LYS A 258 -13.21 8.60 -18.62
CA LYS A 258 -12.20 9.67 -18.53
C LYS A 258 -11.46 9.69 -17.19
N VAL A 259 -11.77 8.77 -16.30
CA VAL A 259 -11.17 8.70 -14.96
C VAL A 259 -9.64 8.59 -15.01
N TRP A 260 -9.11 7.98 -16.06
CA TRP A 260 -7.68 7.76 -16.23
C TRP A 260 -6.96 8.85 -17.03
N ASP A 261 -7.72 9.65 -17.80
CA ASP A 261 -7.18 10.79 -18.57
C ASP A 261 -7.04 12.03 -17.68
N PHE A 262 -7.68 12.00 -16.50
CA PHE A 262 -7.75 13.13 -15.62
C PHE A 262 -6.86 12.92 -14.39
N ILE A 263 -5.69 13.52 -14.44
CA ILE A 263 -4.91 13.83 -13.23
C ILE A 263 -5.33 15.25 -12.86
N PRO A 264 -6.16 15.44 -11.81
CA PRO A 264 -6.62 16.78 -11.49
C PRO A 264 -5.44 17.67 -11.10
N ASN A 265 -5.36 18.84 -11.70
CA ASN A 265 -4.58 19.97 -11.16
C ASN A 265 -5.07 20.42 -9.76
N THR A 266 -5.98 19.68 -9.15
CA THR A 266 -6.72 20.01 -7.93
C THR A 266 -6.11 19.42 -6.65
N CYS A 267 -5.10 18.57 -6.75
CA CYS A 267 -4.25 18.33 -5.59
C CYS A 267 -3.57 19.65 -5.23
N PRO A 268 -3.45 20.03 -3.95
CA PRO A 268 -2.61 21.19 -3.66
C PRO A 268 -1.29 20.99 -4.41
N PRO A 269 -0.92 21.95 -5.27
CA PRO A 269 0.27 21.83 -6.10
C PRO A 269 1.48 21.82 -5.17
N ARG A 270 1.90 20.62 -4.81
CA ARG A 270 3.11 20.41 -4.02
C ARG A 270 3.93 19.31 -4.66
N THR A 271 5.22 19.46 -4.64
CA THR A 271 6.11 18.34 -4.90
C THR A 271 6.15 17.47 -3.66
N ILE A 272 5.94 16.17 -3.83
CA ILE A 272 6.00 15.19 -2.75
C ILE A 272 7.34 14.46 -2.86
N PHE A 273 8.05 14.30 -1.74
CA PHE A 273 9.32 13.62 -1.69
C PHE A 273 9.24 12.38 -0.80
N TRP A 274 10.02 11.36 -1.15
CA TRP A 274 10.22 10.15 -0.34
C TRP A 274 11.68 9.77 -0.31
N GLU A 275 12.05 9.20 0.83
CA GLU A 275 13.33 8.55 1.04
C GLU A 275 13.16 7.31 1.90
N HIS A 276 13.74 6.21 1.47
CA HIS A 276 13.79 4.99 2.27
C HIS A 276 14.96 4.09 1.84
N GLN A 277 15.85 3.74 2.78
CA GLN A 277 16.96 2.81 2.55
C GLN A 277 17.73 3.08 1.24
N ARG A 278 18.18 4.31 1.00
CA ARG A 278 18.90 4.75 -0.21
C ARG A 278 18.02 4.90 -1.46
N ASN A 279 16.75 4.57 -1.42
CA ASN A 279 15.81 4.82 -2.49
C ASN A 279 15.22 6.23 -2.32
N ARG A 280 15.09 6.97 -3.40
CA ARG A 280 14.61 8.35 -3.39
C ARG A 280 13.54 8.53 -4.44
N ALA A 281 12.55 9.37 -4.18
CA ALA A 281 11.58 9.78 -5.18
C ALA A 281 11.14 11.24 -5.01
N ALA A 282 10.69 11.81 -6.11
CA ALA A 282 10.00 13.10 -6.15
C ALA A 282 8.79 12.97 -7.08
N LEU A 283 7.64 13.48 -6.67
CA LEU A 283 6.41 13.43 -7.44
C LEU A 283 5.84 14.83 -7.61
N THR A 284 5.56 15.20 -8.87
CA THR A 284 4.84 16.40 -9.26
C THR A 284 3.47 16.03 -9.84
N SER A 285 2.72 17.00 -10.33
CA SER A 285 1.45 16.77 -11.04
C SER A 285 1.61 16.09 -12.41
N GLN A 286 2.82 16.00 -12.96
CA GLN A 286 3.06 15.47 -14.30
C GLN A 286 4.09 14.34 -14.34
N PHE A 287 5.10 14.41 -13.49
CA PHE A 287 6.24 13.51 -13.52
C PHE A 287 6.56 12.95 -12.15
N LYS A 288 7.03 11.73 -12.15
CA LYS A 288 7.65 11.08 -11.00
C LYS A 288 9.11 10.80 -11.29
N LEU A 289 9.98 11.23 -10.40
CA LEU A 289 11.40 10.88 -10.39
C LEU A 289 11.64 9.77 -9.38
N VAL A 290 12.43 8.78 -9.77
CA VAL A 290 12.83 7.67 -8.90
C VAL A 290 14.33 7.47 -9.04
N ALA A 291 15.03 7.33 -7.92
CA ALA A 291 16.46 6.98 -7.90
C ALA A 291 16.70 5.83 -6.93
N PRO A 292 16.62 4.57 -7.40
CA PRO A 292 16.81 3.39 -6.57
C PRO A 292 18.27 3.25 -6.14
N ASN A 293 18.47 2.85 -4.89
CA ASN A 293 19.78 2.52 -4.30
C ASN A 293 20.89 3.56 -4.58
N ARG A 294 20.59 4.85 -4.39
CA ARG A 294 21.47 5.99 -4.72
C ARG A 294 21.87 6.08 -6.21
N GLY A 295 21.22 5.32 -7.08
CA GLY A 295 21.47 5.34 -8.51
C GLY A 295 21.04 6.64 -9.17
N PRO A 296 21.22 6.76 -10.50
CA PRO A 296 20.79 7.94 -11.26
C PRO A 296 19.25 8.08 -11.21
N TRP A 297 18.81 9.33 -11.34
CA TRP A 297 17.40 9.65 -11.44
C TRP A 297 16.79 9.11 -12.74
N GLN A 298 15.67 8.46 -12.63
CA GLN A 298 14.79 8.02 -13.70
C GLN A 298 13.53 8.90 -13.67
N VAL A 299 12.99 9.23 -14.84
CA VAL A 299 11.80 10.09 -14.96
C VAL A 299 10.67 9.31 -15.61
N TYR A 300 9.49 9.35 -15.03
CA TYR A 300 8.29 8.71 -15.54
C TYR A 300 7.15 9.72 -15.63
N ASP A 301 6.36 9.63 -16.72
CA ASP A 301 5.07 10.29 -16.79
C ASP A 301 4.15 9.67 -15.74
N ILE A 302 3.46 10.48 -14.95
CA ILE A 302 2.58 10.00 -13.86
C ILE A 302 1.44 9.11 -14.38
N ARG A 303 1.11 9.18 -15.68
CA ARG A 303 0.15 8.30 -16.36
C ARG A 303 0.72 6.90 -16.64
N ASP A 304 2.05 6.77 -16.71
CA ASP A 304 2.73 5.47 -16.79
C ASP A 304 2.83 4.85 -15.39
N ARG A 305 1.71 4.39 -14.87
CA ARG A 305 1.58 3.82 -13.52
C ARG A 305 2.42 2.56 -13.28
N THR A 306 3.01 2.01 -14.33
CA THR A 306 3.89 0.84 -14.27
C THR A 306 5.36 1.18 -14.44
N GLU A 307 5.67 2.46 -14.65
CA GLU A 307 7.03 3.01 -14.69
C GLU A 307 7.96 2.26 -15.64
N GLN A 308 7.43 2.01 -16.88
CA GLN A 308 8.14 1.24 -17.91
C GLN A 308 9.07 2.11 -18.75
N LYS A 309 8.67 3.34 -19.04
CA LYS A 309 9.38 4.21 -19.97
C LYS A 309 10.13 5.32 -19.23
N ASN A 310 11.43 5.10 -19.01
CA ASN A 310 12.29 6.14 -18.45
C ASN A 310 12.51 7.27 -19.46
N LEU A 311 12.15 8.48 -19.08
CA LEU A 311 12.23 9.70 -19.88
C LEU A 311 13.38 10.62 -19.46
N ALA A 312 14.29 10.22 -18.59
CA ALA A 312 15.32 11.08 -18.00
C ALA A 312 16.19 11.78 -19.06
N SER A 313 16.55 11.06 -20.14
CA SER A 313 17.35 11.65 -21.24
C SER A 313 16.65 12.80 -21.98
N ARG A 314 15.32 12.84 -21.93
CA ARG A 314 14.51 13.89 -22.58
C ARG A 314 14.13 15.04 -21.65
N HIS A 315 14.35 14.89 -20.35
CA HIS A 315 13.92 15.82 -19.31
C HIS A 315 15.07 16.18 -18.34
N GLN A 316 16.27 16.43 -18.87
CA GLN A 316 17.47 16.70 -18.05
C GLN A 316 17.28 17.89 -17.13
N THR A 317 16.76 19.00 -17.62
CA THR A 317 16.47 20.20 -16.81
C THR A 317 15.51 19.88 -15.65
N LEU A 318 14.48 19.06 -15.88
CA LEU A 318 13.56 18.64 -14.84
C LEU A 318 14.27 17.78 -13.78
N VAL A 319 15.17 16.90 -14.19
CA VAL A 319 15.99 16.09 -13.27
C VAL A 319 16.84 16.99 -12.40
N GLU A 320 17.51 17.99 -12.96
CA GLU A 320 18.33 18.93 -12.22
C GLU A 320 17.51 19.72 -11.20
N GLN A 321 16.37 20.27 -11.63
CA GLN A 321 15.49 21.07 -10.77
C GLN A 321 14.92 20.23 -9.61
N LEU A 322 14.33 19.08 -9.89
CA LEU A 322 13.71 18.26 -8.86
C LEU A 322 14.73 17.58 -7.96
N SER A 323 15.90 17.21 -8.46
CA SER A 323 16.97 16.70 -7.61
C SER A 323 17.52 17.77 -6.66
N ALA A 324 17.57 19.03 -7.09
CA ALA A 324 17.93 20.14 -6.21
C ALA A 324 16.88 20.39 -5.12
N GLN A 325 15.59 20.37 -5.49
CA GLN A 325 14.49 20.46 -4.52
C GLN A 325 14.51 19.29 -3.53
N TYR A 326 14.76 18.07 -4.01
CA TYR A 326 14.91 16.90 -3.15
C TYR A 326 16.04 17.08 -2.13
N ARG A 327 17.24 17.55 -2.57
CA ARG A 327 18.36 17.78 -1.65
C ARG A 327 18.02 18.80 -0.57
N LYS A 328 17.32 19.89 -0.93
CA LYS A 328 16.85 20.88 0.05
C LYS A 328 15.89 20.25 1.05
N TRP A 329 14.86 19.56 0.58
CA TRP A 329 13.89 18.85 1.44
C TRP A 329 14.58 17.84 2.35
N ALA A 330 15.52 17.05 1.83
CA ALA A 330 16.24 16.04 2.60
C ALA A 330 17.10 16.66 3.71
N ALA A 331 17.74 17.80 3.46
CA ALA A 331 18.50 18.54 4.46
C ALA A 331 17.58 19.11 5.57
N GLU A 332 16.44 19.67 5.20
CA GLU A 332 15.44 20.19 6.14
C GLU A 332 14.83 19.12 7.02
N ASN A 333 14.74 17.87 6.53
CA ASN A 333 14.17 16.73 7.24
C ASN A 333 15.21 15.79 7.89
N LEU A 334 16.44 16.25 8.06
CA LEU A 334 17.53 15.51 8.71
C LEU A 334 17.74 14.11 8.12
N SER A 335 17.66 14.00 6.79
CA SER A 335 17.84 12.70 6.11
C SER A 335 19.16 12.04 6.47
N LEU A 336 19.13 10.78 6.87
CA LEU A 336 20.30 9.97 7.22
C LEU A 336 21.28 9.80 6.06
N ILE A 337 20.86 9.99 4.82
CA ILE A 337 21.74 9.96 3.64
C ILE A 337 22.74 11.14 3.67
N HIS A 338 22.35 12.25 4.29
CA HIS A 338 23.22 13.42 4.44
C HIS A 338 24.04 13.42 5.74
N ILE A 339 23.64 12.65 6.73
CA ILE A 339 24.36 12.54 8.02
C ILE A 339 25.51 11.54 7.94
N SER A 340 25.48 10.58 7.01
CA SER A 340 26.42 9.44 6.98
C SER A 340 27.64 9.62 6.05
N GLU A 341 27.90 10.80 5.50
CA GLU A 341 29.16 11.11 4.86
C GLU A 341 30.00 12.03 5.75
N PRO A 342 30.88 11.50 6.60
CA PRO A 342 31.96 12.32 7.10
C PRO A 342 32.78 12.75 5.87
N THR A 343 32.87 14.05 5.64
CA THR A 343 33.86 14.63 4.76
C THR A 343 35.23 14.04 5.08
N ARG A 344 35.71 13.14 4.23
CA ARG A 344 37.12 12.75 4.16
C ARG A 344 37.82 13.61 3.14
#